data_b1a3938b932beb0680161352166c6308
#
_entry.id   b1a3938b932beb0680161352166c6308
#
_cell.length_a   1.000
_cell.length_b   1.000
_cell.length_c   1.000
_cell.angle_alpha   90.00
_cell.angle_beta   90.00
_cell.angle_gamma   90.00
#
_symmetry.space_group_name_H-M   'P 1'
#
loop_
_entity.id
_entity.type
_entity.pdbx_description
1 polymer ?
#
loop_
_entity_poly.entity_id
_entity_poly.type
_entity_poly.pdbx_seq_one_letter_code
_entity_poly.pdbx_strand_id
1 'polypeptide(L)'
;MIKLTARQQQVLDLIKTAIEETGFPPTRAEIATELGFKSPNAAEEHLKALARKGAIEMIPGASRGIRIADDQSGLPLIGRVAAGEPILAQEHVEKHLDIPSNLFSPSADFLLEVHGDSMIEIGIMDGDLIAVHKTNQARNGQIVVARVGEEVTVKRLQKESNVVTLFPENKDYEPIVVDLTQESMDIEGLYVGVIRRH
;
A
#
# COMPACT_ATOMS: atom_id res chain seq x y z
N MET A 1 -2.02 -2.14 -20.91
CA MET A 1 -3.39 -1.88 -20.39
C MET A 1 -4.37 -2.87 -21.02
N ILE A 2 -5.10 -3.64 -20.21
CA ILE A 2 -6.11 -4.60 -20.67
C ILE A 2 -7.33 -3.81 -21.17
N LYS A 3 -7.71 -3.97 -22.45
CA LYS A 3 -8.86 -3.27 -23.01
C LYS A 3 -10.15 -4.00 -22.66
N LEU A 4 -10.86 -3.52 -21.63
CA LEU A 4 -12.18 -4.02 -21.23
C LEU A 4 -13.30 -3.29 -21.98
N THR A 5 -14.43 -3.98 -22.20
CA THR A 5 -15.66 -3.31 -22.63
C THR A 5 -16.31 -2.60 -21.44
N ALA A 6 -17.18 -1.60 -21.67
CA ALA A 6 -17.86 -0.89 -20.58
C ALA A 6 -18.59 -1.86 -19.62
N ARG A 7 -19.20 -2.93 -20.16
CA ARG A 7 -19.89 -3.93 -19.33
C ARG A 7 -18.94 -4.82 -18.54
N GLN A 8 -17.79 -5.18 -19.11
CA GLN A 8 -16.72 -5.89 -18.38
C GLN A 8 -16.15 -5.04 -17.27
N GLN A 9 -15.96 -3.73 -17.52
CA GLN A 9 -15.50 -2.80 -16.49
C GLN A 9 -16.49 -2.73 -15.33
N GLN A 10 -17.80 -2.60 -15.59
CA GLN A 10 -18.83 -2.61 -14.54
C GLN A 10 -18.80 -3.88 -13.68
N VAL A 11 -18.60 -5.06 -14.31
CA VAL A 11 -18.46 -6.32 -13.56
C VAL A 11 -17.22 -6.31 -12.69
N LEU A 12 -16.10 -5.85 -13.22
CA LEU A 12 -14.84 -5.78 -12.48
C LEU A 12 -14.94 -4.80 -11.31
N ASP A 13 -15.51 -3.62 -11.53
CA ASP A 13 -15.70 -2.60 -10.48
C ASP A 13 -16.61 -3.11 -9.37
N LEU A 14 -17.71 -3.78 -9.70
CA LEU A 14 -18.59 -4.43 -8.71
C LEU A 14 -17.83 -5.47 -7.86
N ILE A 15 -16.97 -6.28 -8.50
CA ILE A 15 -16.15 -7.27 -7.78
C ILE A 15 -15.20 -6.57 -6.81
N LYS A 16 -14.53 -5.50 -7.25
CA LYS A 16 -13.63 -4.71 -6.40
C LYS A 16 -14.35 -4.12 -5.20
N THR A 17 -15.45 -3.40 -5.43
CA THR A 17 -16.26 -2.79 -4.37
C THR A 17 -16.74 -3.84 -3.36
N ALA A 18 -17.23 -4.98 -3.83
CA ALA A 18 -17.69 -6.03 -2.93
C ALA A 18 -16.56 -6.60 -2.05
N ILE A 19 -15.36 -6.78 -2.63
CA ILE A 19 -14.18 -7.23 -1.85
C ILE A 19 -13.77 -6.16 -0.84
N GLU A 20 -13.75 -4.88 -1.21
CA GLU A 20 -13.42 -3.77 -0.32
C GLU A 20 -14.41 -3.64 0.85
N GLU A 21 -15.71 -3.78 0.59
CA GLU A 21 -16.76 -3.60 1.61
C GLU A 21 -16.95 -4.83 2.51
N THR A 22 -16.84 -6.04 1.94
CA THR A 22 -17.22 -7.29 2.65
C THR A 22 -16.05 -8.22 2.94
N GLY A 23 -14.89 -7.98 2.30
CA GLY A 23 -13.72 -8.88 2.36
C GLY A 23 -13.85 -10.10 1.44
N PHE A 24 -14.95 -10.26 0.68
CA PHE A 24 -15.19 -11.42 -0.18
C PHE A 24 -15.70 -11.02 -1.56
N PRO A 25 -15.30 -11.74 -2.62
CA PRO A 25 -15.86 -11.51 -3.96
C PRO A 25 -17.33 -11.91 -4.01
N PRO A 26 -18.13 -11.26 -4.87
CA PRO A 26 -19.54 -11.59 -5.04
C PRO A 26 -19.72 -12.94 -5.77
N THR A 27 -20.85 -13.59 -5.53
CA THR A 27 -21.26 -14.76 -6.31
C THR A 27 -21.78 -14.35 -7.68
N ARG A 28 -21.88 -15.30 -8.62
CA ARG A 28 -22.49 -15.07 -9.94
C ARG A 28 -23.94 -14.58 -9.85
N ALA A 29 -24.69 -15.05 -8.84
CA ALA A 29 -26.06 -14.63 -8.62
C ALA A 29 -26.15 -13.19 -8.12
N GLU A 30 -25.28 -12.79 -7.18
CA GLU A 30 -25.17 -11.41 -6.71
C GLU A 30 -24.80 -10.46 -7.85
N ILE A 31 -23.79 -10.81 -8.66
CA ILE A 31 -23.42 -10.03 -9.85
C ILE A 31 -24.59 -9.88 -10.83
N ALA A 32 -25.33 -10.98 -11.06
CA ALA A 32 -26.48 -10.95 -11.97
C ALA A 32 -27.58 -10.03 -11.45
N THR A 33 -27.84 -10.05 -10.16
CA THR A 33 -28.85 -9.20 -9.51
C THR A 33 -28.46 -7.73 -9.57
N GLU A 34 -27.26 -7.39 -9.12
CA GLU A 34 -26.77 -6.01 -9.03
C GLU A 34 -26.68 -5.34 -10.41
N LEU A 35 -26.21 -6.07 -11.40
CA LEU A 35 -26.04 -5.53 -12.75
C LEU A 35 -27.23 -5.80 -13.70
N GLY A 36 -28.34 -6.39 -13.19
CA GLY A 36 -29.54 -6.62 -13.97
C GLY A 36 -29.36 -7.63 -15.12
N PHE A 37 -28.52 -8.65 -14.95
CA PHE A 37 -28.39 -9.72 -15.92
C PHE A 37 -29.59 -10.65 -15.85
N LYS A 38 -29.98 -11.23 -17.01
CA LYS A 38 -31.15 -12.16 -17.11
C LYS A 38 -30.94 -13.46 -16.33
N SER A 39 -29.70 -13.85 -16.04
CA SER A 39 -29.36 -15.07 -15.31
C SER A 39 -27.94 -15.04 -14.76
N PRO A 40 -27.61 -15.88 -13.77
CA PRO A 40 -26.23 -16.08 -13.31
C PRO A 40 -25.27 -16.54 -14.41
N ASN A 41 -25.76 -17.29 -15.41
CA ASN A 41 -24.97 -17.72 -16.56
C ASN A 41 -24.51 -16.54 -17.42
N ALA A 42 -25.33 -15.49 -17.56
CA ALA A 42 -24.94 -14.30 -18.28
C ALA A 42 -23.81 -13.55 -17.55
N ALA A 43 -23.83 -13.50 -16.22
CA ALA A 43 -22.73 -12.98 -15.43
C ALA A 43 -21.45 -13.84 -15.61
N GLU A 44 -21.59 -15.17 -15.64
CA GLU A 44 -20.47 -16.10 -15.83
C GLU A 44 -19.73 -15.87 -17.17
N GLU A 45 -20.44 -15.57 -18.24
CA GLU A 45 -19.80 -15.28 -19.54
C GLU A 45 -18.94 -14.01 -19.48
N HIS A 46 -19.35 -12.99 -18.72
CA HIS A 46 -18.51 -11.82 -18.47
C HIS A 46 -17.31 -12.15 -17.60
N LEU A 47 -17.47 -12.99 -16.57
CA LEU A 47 -16.36 -13.46 -15.73
C LEU A 47 -15.36 -14.27 -16.54
N LYS A 48 -15.79 -15.21 -17.39
CA LYS A 48 -14.92 -15.95 -18.31
C LYS A 48 -14.16 -15.01 -19.27
N ALA A 49 -14.84 -13.96 -19.75
CA ALA A 49 -14.20 -12.98 -20.62
C ALA A 49 -13.15 -12.15 -19.87
N LEU A 50 -13.40 -11.76 -18.62
CA LEU A 50 -12.43 -11.09 -17.75
C LEU A 50 -11.23 -11.99 -17.45
N ALA A 51 -11.48 -13.28 -17.16
CA ALA A 51 -10.41 -14.25 -16.91
C ALA A 51 -9.54 -14.47 -18.16
N ARG A 52 -10.14 -14.62 -19.35
CA ARG A 52 -9.36 -14.72 -20.62
C ARG A 52 -8.53 -13.48 -20.91
N LYS A 53 -8.96 -12.33 -20.45
CA LYS A 53 -8.22 -11.07 -20.57
C LYS A 53 -7.20 -10.87 -19.44
N GLY A 54 -7.12 -11.78 -18.48
CA GLY A 54 -6.20 -11.69 -17.36
C GLY A 54 -6.59 -10.62 -16.32
N ALA A 55 -7.87 -10.18 -16.29
CA ALA A 55 -8.33 -9.22 -15.28
C ALA A 55 -8.77 -9.89 -13.97
N ILE A 56 -9.16 -11.14 -14.03
CA ILE A 56 -9.51 -11.98 -12.87
C ILE A 56 -9.02 -13.41 -13.07
N GLU A 57 -8.87 -14.13 -11.97
CA GLU A 57 -8.73 -15.59 -11.95
C GLU A 57 -10.02 -16.23 -11.44
N MET A 58 -10.41 -17.38 -11.99
CA MET A 58 -11.56 -18.13 -11.53
C MET A 58 -11.09 -19.42 -10.85
N ILE A 59 -11.44 -19.60 -9.59
CA ILE A 59 -11.12 -20.81 -8.82
C ILE A 59 -12.26 -21.83 -9.02
N PRO A 60 -12.00 -22.96 -9.67
CA PRO A 60 -13.02 -23.98 -9.91
C PRO A 60 -13.62 -24.53 -8.60
N GLY A 61 -14.93 -24.75 -8.59
CA GLY A 61 -15.63 -25.38 -7.47
C GLY A 61 -15.96 -24.47 -6.29
N ALA A 62 -15.51 -23.24 -6.28
CA ALA A 62 -15.83 -22.25 -5.23
C ALA A 62 -16.97 -21.33 -5.67
N SER A 63 -17.99 -21.15 -4.81
CA SER A 63 -19.13 -20.24 -5.09
C SER A 63 -18.69 -18.76 -5.15
N ARG A 64 -17.65 -18.38 -4.42
CA ARG A 64 -16.99 -17.08 -4.41
C ARG A 64 -15.56 -17.16 -4.95
N GLY A 65 -15.32 -18.06 -5.90
CA GLY A 65 -14.01 -18.35 -6.47
C GLY A 65 -13.59 -17.34 -7.54
N ILE A 66 -13.62 -16.05 -7.22
CA ILE A 66 -13.13 -14.98 -8.09
C ILE A 66 -11.97 -14.31 -7.38
N ARG A 67 -10.84 -14.22 -8.07
CA ARG A 67 -9.67 -13.44 -7.64
C ARG A 67 -9.34 -12.43 -8.73
N ILE A 68 -9.03 -11.21 -8.35
CA ILE A 68 -8.59 -10.21 -9.33
C ILE A 68 -7.17 -10.57 -9.75
N ALA A 69 -6.93 -10.79 -11.05
CA ALA A 69 -5.65 -11.31 -11.55
C ALA A 69 -4.52 -10.26 -11.54
N ASP A 70 -4.91 -8.99 -11.57
CA ASP A 70 -4.01 -7.85 -11.37
C ASP A 70 -4.26 -7.28 -9.98
N ASP A 71 -4.56 -8.21 -9.06
CA ASP A 71 -4.77 -7.87 -7.68
C ASP A 71 -3.43 -7.49 -7.07
N GLN A 72 -3.13 -6.21 -7.20
CA GLN A 72 -2.30 -5.52 -6.23
C GLN A 72 -3.03 -5.51 -4.87
N SER A 73 -3.85 -6.56 -4.57
CA SER A 73 -4.44 -6.78 -3.27
C SER A 73 -3.31 -7.08 -2.32
N GLY A 74 -3.16 -6.20 -1.41
CA GLY A 74 -2.05 -6.22 -0.50
C GLY A 74 -1.22 -4.96 -0.63
N LEU A 75 -0.33 -4.80 0.32
CA LEU A 75 0.52 -3.62 0.36
C LEU A 75 1.72 -3.80 -0.58
N PRO A 76 2.00 -2.82 -1.46
CA PRO A 76 3.23 -2.81 -2.22
C PRO A 76 4.42 -2.71 -1.28
N LEU A 77 5.39 -3.58 -1.46
CA LEU A 77 6.71 -3.46 -0.85
C LEU A 77 7.57 -2.59 -1.76
N ILE A 78 7.97 -1.46 -1.22
CA ILE A 78 8.84 -0.51 -1.90
C ILE A 78 10.29 -0.89 -1.58
N GLY A 79 11.06 -1.08 -2.64
CA GLY A 79 12.49 -1.32 -2.56
C GLY A 79 13.31 -0.03 -2.53
N ARG A 80 14.39 0.01 -3.30
CA ARG A 80 15.22 1.20 -3.40
C ARG A 80 14.51 2.30 -4.17
N VAL A 81 14.42 3.47 -3.57
CA VAL A 81 13.80 4.66 -4.16
C VAL A 81 14.88 5.50 -4.84
N ALA A 82 14.69 5.80 -6.13
CA ALA A 82 15.60 6.69 -6.83
C ALA A 82 15.40 8.15 -6.41
N ALA A 83 16.46 8.93 -6.50
CA ALA A 83 16.44 10.35 -6.17
C ALA A 83 15.46 11.13 -7.06
N GLY A 84 14.67 12.00 -6.44
CA GLY A 84 13.74 12.88 -7.16
C GLY A 84 12.45 12.21 -7.66
N GLU A 85 12.27 10.92 -7.46
CA GLU A 85 11.07 10.19 -7.88
C GLU A 85 10.10 9.95 -6.72
N PRO A 86 8.77 9.92 -7.00
CA PRO A 86 7.78 9.58 -5.97
C PRO A 86 8.02 8.17 -5.40
N ILE A 87 7.90 8.00 -4.09
CA ILE A 87 8.14 6.73 -3.42
C ILE A 87 7.27 5.57 -3.96
N LEU A 88 6.05 5.88 -4.41
CA LEU A 88 5.11 4.92 -5.00
C LEU A 88 5.19 4.85 -6.53
N ALA A 89 6.30 5.25 -7.15
CA ALA A 89 6.51 4.98 -8.56
C ALA A 89 6.54 3.47 -8.82
N GLN A 90 5.95 3.01 -9.93
CA GLN A 90 5.83 1.57 -10.23
C GLN A 90 7.20 0.86 -10.26
N GLU A 91 8.23 1.55 -10.68
CA GLU A 91 9.61 1.06 -10.74
C GLU A 91 10.25 0.79 -9.37
N HIS A 92 9.69 1.37 -8.30
CA HIS A 92 10.13 1.13 -6.92
C HIS A 92 9.39 -0.04 -6.25
N VAL A 93 8.31 -0.53 -6.84
CA VAL A 93 7.54 -1.65 -6.30
C VAL A 93 8.22 -2.97 -6.63
N GLU A 94 8.79 -3.63 -5.63
CA GLU A 94 9.42 -4.94 -5.81
C GLU A 94 8.38 -6.06 -5.95
N LYS A 95 7.36 -6.02 -5.12
CA LYS A 95 6.27 -7.00 -5.09
C LYS A 95 5.11 -6.48 -4.25
N HIS A 96 3.95 -7.10 -4.37
CA HIS A 96 2.82 -6.91 -3.44
C HIS A 96 2.81 -8.06 -2.43
N LEU A 97 2.56 -7.72 -1.16
CA LEU A 97 2.36 -8.70 -0.08
C LEU A 97 0.89 -8.73 0.26
N ASP A 98 0.33 -9.93 0.38
CA ASP A 98 -1.09 -10.16 0.71
C ASP A 98 -1.37 -9.81 2.19
N ILE A 99 -1.28 -8.52 2.47
CA ILE A 99 -1.49 -7.91 3.79
C ILE A 99 -2.58 -6.85 3.61
N PRO A 100 -3.74 -7.01 4.27
CA PRO A 100 -4.81 -6.03 4.19
C PRO A 100 -4.36 -4.66 4.71
N SER A 101 -4.59 -3.60 3.94
CA SER A 101 -4.24 -2.23 4.33
C SER A 101 -4.94 -1.78 5.62
N ASN A 102 -6.17 -2.25 5.84
CA ASN A 102 -7.00 -1.95 7.00
C ASN A 102 -6.60 -2.71 8.29
N LEU A 103 -5.56 -3.55 8.23
CA LEU A 103 -4.92 -4.10 9.44
C LEU A 103 -4.33 -3.00 10.32
N PHE A 104 -4.03 -1.84 9.73
CA PHE A 104 -3.41 -0.69 10.38
C PHE A 104 -4.41 0.46 10.54
N SER A 105 -4.18 1.35 11.51
CA SER A 105 -4.99 2.55 11.74
C SER A 105 -4.11 3.80 11.91
N PRO A 106 -4.16 4.77 10.98
CA PRO A 106 -4.84 4.72 9.69
C PRO A 106 -4.35 3.57 8.80
N SER A 107 -5.13 3.24 7.74
CA SER A 107 -4.76 2.19 6.80
C SER A 107 -3.41 2.48 6.14
N ALA A 108 -2.61 1.43 5.96
CA ALA A 108 -1.33 1.54 5.27
C ALA A 108 -1.53 1.60 3.74
N ASP A 109 -0.65 2.34 3.08
CA ASP A 109 -0.62 2.45 1.61
C ASP A 109 0.53 1.67 0.98
N PHE A 110 1.62 1.47 1.75
CA PHE A 110 2.80 0.71 1.30
C PHE A 110 3.63 0.18 2.47
N LEU A 111 4.57 -0.69 2.14
CA LEU A 111 5.58 -1.24 3.05
C LEU A 111 6.97 -0.79 2.61
N LEU A 112 7.84 -0.57 3.61
CA LEU A 112 9.27 -0.33 3.40
C LEU A 112 10.07 -1.35 4.22
N GLU A 113 11.13 -1.88 3.64
CA GLU A 113 12.10 -2.67 4.39
C GLU A 113 13.05 -1.74 5.16
N VAL A 114 13.20 -2.02 6.44
CA VAL A 114 14.09 -1.26 7.34
C VAL A 114 15.52 -1.73 7.16
N HIS A 115 16.42 -0.77 6.97
CA HIS A 115 17.86 -1.01 6.96
C HIS A 115 18.51 -0.29 8.12
N GLY A 116 19.26 -1.04 8.92
CA GLY A 116 19.94 -0.54 10.12
C GLY A 116 19.07 -0.57 11.38
N ASP A 117 19.58 -0.03 12.45
CA ASP A 117 19.06 -0.14 13.81
C ASP A 117 18.77 1.20 14.49
N SER A 118 18.67 2.27 13.71
CA SER A 118 18.46 3.63 14.26
C SER A 118 17.12 3.83 14.99
N MET A 119 16.20 2.85 14.92
CA MET A 119 14.88 2.89 15.56
C MET A 119 14.65 1.68 16.49
N ILE A 120 15.72 1.03 16.95
CA ILE A 120 15.68 -0.23 17.69
C ILE A 120 14.99 -0.09 19.06
N GLU A 121 15.14 1.05 19.73
CA GLU A 121 14.61 1.27 21.10
C GLU A 121 13.07 1.30 21.13
N ILE A 122 12.40 1.47 19.97
CA ILE A 122 10.96 1.34 19.83
C ILE A 122 10.54 0.04 19.15
N GLY A 123 11.47 -0.92 19.01
CA GLY A 123 11.20 -2.25 18.50
C GLY A 123 11.18 -2.39 16.98
N ILE A 124 11.65 -1.38 16.23
CA ILE A 124 11.87 -1.47 14.78
C ILE A 124 13.30 -1.92 14.55
N MET A 125 13.48 -3.09 13.93
CA MET A 125 14.78 -3.74 13.73
C MET A 125 15.15 -3.83 12.25
N ASP A 126 16.40 -4.04 11.98
CA ASP A 126 16.91 -4.33 10.63
C ASP A 126 16.18 -5.53 10.01
N GLY A 127 15.77 -5.39 8.75
CA GLY A 127 14.97 -6.39 8.02
C GLY A 127 13.47 -6.41 8.32
N ASP A 128 12.97 -5.58 9.25
CA ASP A 128 11.53 -5.41 9.45
C ASP A 128 10.87 -4.75 8.24
N LEU A 129 9.59 -5.02 8.04
CA LEU A 129 8.75 -4.28 7.11
C LEU A 129 7.90 -3.29 7.90
N ILE A 130 8.10 -2.00 7.69
CA ILE A 130 7.23 -0.98 8.25
C ILE A 130 6.07 -0.69 7.33
N ALA A 131 4.87 -0.62 7.91
CA ALA A 131 3.65 -0.20 7.23
C ALA A 131 3.54 1.33 7.31
N VAL A 132 3.28 1.97 6.17
CA VAL A 132 3.30 3.42 6.03
C VAL A 132 1.99 3.92 5.44
N HIS A 133 1.37 4.87 6.13
CA HIS A 133 0.24 5.64 5.62
C HIS A 133 0.76 6.86 4.86
N LYS A 134 0.46 6.95 3.56
CA LYS A 134 0.93 8.03 2.69
C LYS A 134 0.30 9.36 3.07
N THR A 135 1.10 10.29 3.50
CA THR A 135 0.70 11.67 3.80
C THR A 135 1.93 12.58 3.83
N ASN A 136 1.74 13.83 3.49
CA ASN A 136 2.76 14.86 3.66
C ASN A 136 2.59 15.67 4.97
N GLN A 137 1.63 15.28 5.81
CA GLN A 137 1.35 15.96 7.08
C GLN A 137 1.71 15.07 8.27
N ALA A 138 2.46 15.60 9.21
CA ALA A 138 2.78 14.94 10.46
C ALA A 138 2.81 15.94 11.61
N ARG A 139 2.63 15.42 12.82
CA ARG A 139 2.70 16.18 14.07
C ARG A 139 3.99 15.83 14.81
N ASN A 140 4.48 16.76 15.63
CA ASN A 140 5.62 16.49 16.49
C ASN A 140 5.39 15.25 17.35
N GLY A 141 6.42 14.42 17.46
CA GLY A 141 6.40 13.15 18.17
C GLY A 141 5.98 11.94 17.34
N GLN A 142 5.41 12.12 16.15
CA GLN A 142 5.10 11.00 15.25
C GLN A 142 6.36 10.45 14.57
N ILE A 143 6.33 9.15 14.28
CA ILE A 143 7.36 8.51 13.48
C ILE A 143 6.98 8.64 12.03
N VAL A 144 7.89 9.17 11.24
CA VAL A 144 7.70 9.49 9.83
C VAL A 144 8.69 8.75 8.96
N VAL A 145 8.28 8.50 7.73
CA VAL A 145 9.16 8.24 6.61
C VAL A 145 9.42 9.59 5.97
N ALA A 146 10.65 10.05 6.03
CA ALA A 146 11.04 11.35 5.50
C ALA A 146 12.12 11.17 4.43
N ARG A 147 12.07 12.03 3.42
CA ARG A 147 13.11 12.19 2.42
C ARG A 147 13.90 13.45 2.74
N VAL A 148 15.20 13.29 2.91
CA VAL A 148 16.17 14.40 3.11
C VAL A 148 17.16 14.33 1.96
N GLY A 149 17.09 15.29 1.04
CA GLY A 149 17.83 15.19 -0.21
C GLY A 149 17.44 13.94 -1.00
N GLU A 150 18.40 13.03 -1.19
CA GLU A 150 18.19 11.77 -1.93
C GLU A 150 17.90 10.57 -1.01
N GLU A 151 18.03 10.72 0.28
CA GLU A 151 17.92 9.63 1.23
C GLU A 151 16.52 9.56 1.87
N VAL A 152 15.97 8.34 1.95
CA VAL A 152 14.74 8.05 2.70
C VAL A 152 15.13 7.47 4.05
N THR A 153 14.55 8.01 5.11
CA THR A 153 14.84 7.60 6.49
C THR A 153 13.57 7.52 7.34
N VAL A 154 13.61 6.71 8.40
CA VAL A 154 12.55 6.58 9.40
C VAL A 154 13.04 7.16 10.71
N LYS A 155 12.35 8.19 11.22
CA LYS A 155 12.73 8.92 12.42
C LYS A 155 11.53 9.50 13.15
N ARG A 156 11.71 9.93 14.38
CA ARG A 156 10.72 10.72 15.11
C ARG A 156 10.84 12.19 14.72
N LEU A 157 9.72 12.76 14.30
CA LEU A 157 9.64 14.15 13.84
C LEU A 157 9.53 15.12 15.02
N GLN A 158 10.33 16.17 14.98
CA GLN A 158 10.09 17.41 15.71
C GLN A 158 10.30 18.59 14.75
N LYS A 159 9.33 19.49 14.67
CA LYS A 159 9.39 20.68 13.84
C LYS A 159 9.18 21.93 14.69
N GLU A 160 10.09 22.88 14.58
CA GLU A 160 10.03 24.18 15.21
C GLU A 160 10.31 25.26 14.15
N SER A 161 9.26 25.99 13.75
CA SER A 161 9.34 26.96 12.67
C SER A 161 9.86 26.36 11.35
N ASN A 162 11.05 26.76 10.92
CA ASN A 162 11.69 26.29 9.69
C ASN A 162 12.74 25.20 9.95
N VAL A 163 12.92 24.78 11.20
CA VAL A 163 13.87 23.72 11.54
C VAL A 163 13.10 22.44 11.82
N VAL A 164 13.49 21.38 11.14
CA VAL A 164 13.00 20.02 11.40
C VAL A 164 14.15 19.20 11.98
N THR A 165 13.88 18.54 13.10
CA THR A 165 14.78 17.58 13.70
C THR A 165 14.17 16.19 13.60
N LEU A 166 14.90 15.27 13.01
CA LEU A 166 14.55 13.86 12.86
C LEU A 166 15.35 13.05 13.86
N PHE A 167 14.69 12.66 14.97
CA PHE A 167 15.34 11.94 16.06
C PHE A 167 15.37 10.43 15.77
N PRO A 168 16.53 9.79 15.92
CA PRO A 168 16.61 8.34 16.01
C PRO A 168 15.99 7.85 17.32
N GLU A 169 15.58 6.62 17.36
CA GLU A 169 15.24 5.87 18.56
C GLU A 169 16.34 4.84 18.84
N ASN A 170 17.55 5.32 18.88
CA ASN A 170 18.77 4.63 19.25
C ASN A 170 19.82 5.67 19.66
N LYS A 171 20.29 5.56 20.90
CA LYS A 171 21.27 6.48 21.51
C LYS A 171 22.63 6.56 20.82
N ASP A 172 22.94 5.55 19.99
CA ASP A 172 24.21 5.48 19.27
C ASP A 172 24.19 6.31 17.97
N TYR A 173 23.05 6.96 17.66
CA TYR A 173 22.84 7.79 16.47
C TYR A 173 22.55 9.24 16.84
N GLU A 174 23.08 10.17 16.06
CA GLU A 174 22.80 11.60 16.22
C GLU A 174 21.51 11.98 15.45
N PRO A 175 20.76 12.97 15.93
CA PRO A 175 19.61 13.53 15.21
C PRO A 175 20.03 14.20 13.89
N ILE A 176 19.18 14.10 12.88
CA ILE A 176 19.32 14.82 11.62
C ILE A 176 18.58 16.15 11.75
N VAL A 177 19.30 17.27 11.61
CA VAL A 177 18.71 18.62 11.67
C VAL A 177 18.66 19.20 10.27
N VAL A 178 17.48 19.59 9.83
CA VAL A 178 17.20 20.15 8.49
C VAL A 178 16.66 21.56 8.64
N ASP A 179 17.36 22.53 8.08
CA ASP A 179 16.85 23.90 7.92
C ASP A 179 16.12 24.03 6.58
N LEU A 180 14.80 24.09 6.64
CA LEU A 180 13.92 24.17 5.46
C LEU A 180 14.12 25.44 4.61
N THR A 181 14.94 26.39 5.06
CA THR A 181 15.32 27.55 4.26
C THR A 181 16.52 27.25 3.35
N GLN A 182 17.27 26.19 3.62
CA GLN A 182 18.48 25.82 2.91
C GLN A 182 18.40 24.47 2.22
N GLU A 183 17.65 23.54 2.81
CA GLU A 183 17.52 22.16 2.33
C GLU A 183 16.07 21.76 2.15
N SER A 184 15.81 20.88 1.19
CA SER A 184 14.48 20.31 0.98
C SER A 184 14.31 19.03 1.81
N MET A 185 13.16 18.90 2.45
CA MET A 185 12.73 17.69 3.11
C MET A 185 11.26 17.45 2.82
N ASP A 186 10.92 16.23 2.47
CA ASP A 186 9.54 15.80 2.26
C ASP A 186 9.14 14.72 3.26
N ILE A 187 7.91 14.77 3.74
CA ILE A 187 7.30 13.68 4.49
C ILE A 187 6.60 12.78 3.48
N GLU A 188 7.07 11.55 3.36
CA GLU A 188 6.50 10.53 2.47
C GLU A 188 5.32 9.79 3.10
N GLY A 189 5.32 9.70 4.44
CA GLY A 189 4.21 9.09 5.17
C GLY A 189 4.47 8.93 6.67
N LEU A 190 3.42 8.42 7.34
CA LEU A 190 3.45 8.08 8.77
C LEU A 190 3.68 6.58 8.94
N TYR A 191 4.54 6.22 9.86
CA TYR A 191 4.61 4.85 10.37
C TYR A 191 3.31 4.49 11.10
N VAL A 192 2.70 3.38 10.72
CA VAL A 192 1.45 2.88 11.32
C VAL A 192 1.55 1.46 11.87
N GLY A 193 2.67 0.79 11.65
CA GLY A 193 2.92 -0.54 12.21
C GLY A 193 4.16 -1.21 11.65
N VAL A 194 4.53 -2.36 12.21
CA VAL A 194 5.67 -3.17 11.80
C VAL A 194 5.27 -4.62 11.62
N ILE A 195 5.86 -5.27 10.64
CA ILE A 195 5.71 -6.69 10.36
C ILE A 195 7.09 -7.32 10.41
N ARG A 196 7.25 -8.31 11.26
CA ARG A 196 8.47 -9.10 11.36
C ARG A 196 8.22 -10.52 10.90
N ARG A 197 9.09 -11.01 10.04
CA ARG A 197 9.08 -12.39 9.57
C ARG A 197 10.28 -13.11 10.18
N HIS A 198 10.07 -14.31 10.65
CA HIS A 198 11.10 -15.21 11.19
C HIS A 198 11.35 -16.36 10.24
#